data_6a48dcf4c4bdfa82a9951c4de9e26c8e
#
_entry.id   6a48dcf4c4bdfa82a9951c4de9e26c8e
#
_cell.length_a   1.000
_cell.length_b   1.000
_cell.length_c   1.000
_cell.angle_alpha   90.00
_cell.angle_beta   90.00
_cell.angle_gamma   90.00
#
_symmetry.space_group_name_H-M   'P 1'
#
loop_
_entity.id
_entity.type
_entity.pdbx_description
1 polymer ?
#
loop_
_entity_poly.entity_id
_entity_poly.type
_entity_poly.pdbx_seq_one_letter_code
_entity_poly.pdbx_strand_id
1 'polypeptide(L)'
;MNFILWTADADIFTIPGLDREIRWYGLLFAASFYLGSLLIGSIFKKEGLKPTIADSLLMYIIVGTVGGARLGHVLFYGPYFGGDGYFSHPLSILKVWEGGLASHGAGFGLLLACFIFARKYKVNFKWLIDRIVIVVALAGCFIRFGNLMNSEIIGKPVQNGSGIVFIKNTERTIINDGSLVSSVKYTDLKKDTIINKVIYPKLRFTITGTTHATPTLLEEQYIYIASRYLFNTNYNKGH
;
A
#
# COMPACT_ATOMS: atom_id res chain seq x y z
N MET A 1 4.24 -27.74 9.58
CA MET A 1 4.11 -26.67 8.57
C MET A 1 4.01 -25.35 9.29
N ASN A 2 4.73 -24.33 8.84
CA ASN A 2 4.85 -23.11 9.63
C ASN A 2 4.14 -21.98 8.91
N PHE A 3 2.88 -21.74 9.29
CA PHE A 3 2.19 -20.51 8.91
C PHE A 3 2.60 -19.38 9.84
N ILE A 4 2.88 -18.22 9.27
CA ILE A 4 3.13 -17.01 10.02
C ILE A 4 1.80 -16.24 10.07
N LEU A 5 1.28 -16.04 11.29
CA LEU A 5 0.12 -15.18 11.50
C LEU A 5 0.58 -13.73 11.55
N TRP A 6 0.24 -12.96 10.52
CA TRP A 6 0.61 -11.55 10.44
C TRP A 6 -0.49 -10.68 11.04
N THR A 7 -0.19 -10.10 12.20
CA THR A 7 -1.14 -9.33 13.01
C THR A 7 -0.75 -7.84 13.13
N ALA A 8 0.25 -7.39 12.36
CA ALA A 8 0.70 -6.01 12.42
C ALA A 8 -0.44 -5.05 12.05
N ASP A 9 -0.59 -3.99 12.84
CA ASP A 9 -1.46 -2.89 12.49
C ASP A 9 -0.77 -1.97 11.49
N ALA A 10 -1.52 -1.51 10.48
CA ALA A 10 -1.03 -0.55 9.50
C ALA A 10 -0.82 0.84 10.12
N ASP A 11 -1.59 1.12 11.17
CA ASP A 11 -1.62 2.42 11.82
C ASP A 11 -0.67 2.43 13.03
N ILE A 12 0.15 3.48 13.14
CA ILE A 12 1.09 3.65 14.26
C ILE A 12 0.37 4.34 15.42
N PHE A 13 -0.30 5.45 15.11
CA PHE A 13 -1.14 6.21 16.04
C PHE A 13 -2.06 7.16 15.28
N THR A 14 -3.16 7.55 15.93
CA THR A 14 -4.08 8.57 15.43
C THR A 14 -3.72 9.93 16.05
N ILE A 15 -3.66 10.97 15.22
CA ILE A 15 -3.37 12.33 15.70
C ILE A 15 -4.61 12.85 16.44
N PRO A 16 -4.50 13.16 17.76
CA PRO A 16 -5.62 13.71 18.51
C PRO A 16 -6.14 15.03 17.89
N GLY A 17 -7.43 15.10 17.61
CA GLY A 17 -8.08 16.31 17.08
C GLY A 17 -8.10 16.45 15.55
N LEU A 18 -7.42 15.60 14.78
CA LEU A 18 -7.44 15.62 13.33
C LEU A 18 -8.09 14.37 12.71
N ASP A 19 -8.44 13.36 13.51
CA ASP A 19 -8.94 12.05 13.09
C ASP A 19 -8.14 11.43 11.93
N ARG A 20 -6.82 11.69 11.89
CA ARG A 20 -5.91 11.16 10.89
C ARG A 20 -4.95 10.16 11.49
N GLU A 21 -4.89 9.00 10.86
CA GLU A 21 -4.00 7.91 11.23
C GLU A 21 -2.63 8.10 10.54
N ILE A 22 -1.56 8.03 11.33
CA ILE A 22 -0.20 7.93 10.81
C ILE A 22 0.08 6.45 10.53
N ARG A 23 0.32 6.14 9.27
CA ARG A 23 0.54 4.77 8.79
C ARG A 23 2.01 4.46 8.57
N TRP A 24 2.38 3.21 8.85
CA TRP A 24 3.73 2.71 8.56
C TRP A 24 4.14 2.94 7.11
N TYR A 25 3.21 2.75 6.16
CA TYR A 25 3.50 2.99 4.76
C TYR A 25 3.98 4.42 4.49
N GLY A 26 3.28 5.42 5.01
CA GLY A 26 3.66 6.83 4.85
C GLY A 26 5.00 7.15 5.47
N LEU A 27 5.26 6.63 6.69
CA LEU A 27 6.54 6.81 7.37
C LEU A 27 7.69 6.16 6.60
N LEU A 28 7.53 4.93 6.16
CA LEU A 28 8.54 4.20 5.39
C LEU A 28 8.79 4.85 4.03
N PHE A 29 7.73 5.34 3.38
CA PHE A 29 7.86 6.09 2.14
C PHE A 29 8.67 7.39 2.34
N ALA A 30 8.37 8.17 3.38
CA ALA A 30 9.15 9.36 3.72
C ALA A 30 10.61 9.02 4.10
N ALA A 31 10.81 7.95 4.88
CA ALA A 31 12.13 7.46 5.24
C ALA A 31 12.97 7.08 4.01
N SER A 32 12.33 6.54 2.97
CA SER A 32 13.03 6.19 1.73
C SER A 32 13.64 7.42 1.03
N PHE A 33 12.93 8.55 1.01
CA PHE A 33 13.47 9.81 0.48
C PHE A 33 14.61 10.33 1.35
N TYR A 34 14.45 10.30 2.67
CA TYR A 34 15.48 10.78 3.60
C TYR A 34 16.76 9.96 3.46
N LEU A 35 16.68 8.65 3.58
CA LEU A 35 17.84 7.77 3.46
C LEU A 35 18.42 7.79 2.04
N GLY A 36 17.57 7.90 1.03
CA GLY A 36 18.00 8.08 -0.35
C GLY A 36 18.79 9.37 -0.55
N SER A 37 18.39 10.47 0.09
CA SER A 37 19.13 11.75 0.02
C SER A 37 20.51 11.66 0.68
N LEU A 38 20.60 11.00 1.83
CA LEU A 38 21.88 10.77 2.50
C LEU A 38 22.83 9.93 1.64
N LEU A 39 22.29 8.89 0.99
CA LEU A 39 23.08 8.02 0.12
C LEU A 39 23.60 8.79 -1.11
N ILE A 40 22.72 9.52 -1.80
CA ILE A 40 23.11 10.35 -2.95
C ILE A 40 24.10 11.45 -2.53
N GLY A 41 23.87 12.10 -1.40
CA GLY A 41 24.79 13.09 -0.85
C GLY A 41 26.20 12.53 -0.62
N SER A 42 26.28 11.30 -0.08
CA SER A 42 27.54 10.58 0.11
C SER A 42 28.22 10.25 -1.22
N ILE A 43 27.47 9.78 -2.21
CA ILE A 43 27.98 9.47 -3.56
C ILE A 43 28.50 10.75 -4.21
N PHE A 44 27.73 11.84 -4.20
CA PHE A 44 28.11 13.11 -4.82
C PHE A 44 29.37 13.70 -4.17
N LYS A 45 29.46 13.62 -2.84
CA LYS A 45 30.66 14.05 -2.11
C LYS A 45 31.91 13.27 -2.53
N LYS A 46 31.81 11.94 -2.70
CA LYS A 46 32.92 11.10 -3.14
C LYS A 46 33.35 11.40 -4.58
N GLU A 47 32.42 11.85 -5.40
CA GLU A 47 32.67 12.21 -6.80
C GLU A 47 33.00 13.71 -7.00
N GLY A 48 33.21 14.44 -5.92
CA GLY A 48 33.66 15.84 -5.97
C GLY A 48 32.57 16.87 -6.30
N LEU A 49 31.29 16.47 -6.25
CA LEU A 49 30.16 17.39 -6.45
C LEU A 49 29.80 18.11 -5.15
N LYS A 50 29.30 19.33 -5.29
CA LYS A 50 28.87 20.13 -4.12
C LYS A 50 27.62 19.49 -3.46
N PRO A 51 27.56 19.42 -2.12
CA PRO A 51 26.39 18.88 -1.40
C PRO A 51 25.07 19.54 -1.78
N THR A 52 25.06 20.84 -2.04
CA THR A 52 23.87 21.61 -2.44
C THR A 52 23.22 21.10 -3.74
N ILE A 53 23.99 20.41 -4.58
CA ILE A 53 23.47 19.78 -5.79
C ILE A 53 22.63 18.56 -5.44
N ALA A 54 23.03 17.78 -4.43
CA ALA A 54 22.26 16.64 -3.95
C ALA A 54 20.92 17.07 -3.32
N ASP A 55 20.93 18.15 -2.53
CA ASP A 55 19.71 18.72 -1.94
C ASP A 55 18.73 19.19 -3.02
N SER A 56 19.28 19.87 -4.05
CA SER A 56 18.48 20.27 -5.20
C SER A 56 17.87 19.06 -5.92
N LEU A 57 18.66 17.99 -6.12
CA LEU A 57 18.18 16.76 -6.77
C LEU A 57 17.02 16.14 -5.99
N LEU A 58 17.10 16.10 -4.65
CA LEU A 58 16.02 15.59 -3.80
C LEU A 58 14.70 16.31 -4.09
N MET A 59 14.71 17.64 -4.17
CA MET A 59 13.51 18.41 -4.49
C MET A 59 12.94 18.08 -5.86
N TYR A 60 13.80 17.93 -6.89
CA TYR A 60 13.37 17.51 -8.22
C TYR A 60 12.73 16.12 -8.19
N ILE A 61 13.32 15.19 -7.46
CA ILE A 61 12.81 13.81 -7.33
C ILE A 61 11.46 13.81 -6.62
N ILE A 62 11.32 14.51 -5.49
CA ILE A 62 10.06 14.57 -4.74
C ILE A 62 8.94 15.14 -5.64
N VAL A 63 9.17 16.32 -6.21
CA VAL A 63 8.16 16.98 -7.06
C VAL A 63 7.84 16.14 -8.29
N GLY A 64 8.85 15.58 -8.95
CA GLY A 64 8.65 14.74 -10.13
C GLY A 64 7.91 13.44 -9.81
N THR A 65 8.31 12.75 -8.74
CA THR A 65 7.70 11.46 -8.36
C THR A 65 6.26 11.64 -7.88
N VAL A 66 6.02 12.56 -6.94
CA VAL A 66 4.68 12.78 -6.37
C VAL A 66 3.76 13.45 -7.40
N GLY A 67 4.23 14.47 -8.10
CA GLY A 67 3.48 15.13 -9.16
C GLY A 67 3.15 14.19 -10.31
N GLY A 68 4.13 13.40 -10.76
CA GLY A 68 3.94 12.39 -11.79
C GLY A 68 2.97 11.30 -11.38
N ALA A 69 3.07 10.80 -10.14
CA ALA A 69 2.14 9.80 -9.59
C ALA A 69 0.70 10.32 -9.56
N ARG A 70 0.51 11.58 -9.15
CA ARG A 70 -0.82 12.20 -9.09
C ARG A 70 -1.38 12.45 -10.49
N LEU A 71 -0.60 13.01 -11.39
CA LEU A 71 -1.00 13.22 -12.78
C LEU A 71 -1.34 11.90 -13.47
N GLY A 72 -0.52 10.88 -13.28
CA GLY A 72 -0.79 9.54 -13.80
C GLY A 72 -2.12 8.97 -13.29
N HIS A 73 -2.42 9.16 -12.01
CA HIS A 73 -3.71 8.74 -11.45
C HIS A 73 -4.88 9.52 -12.06
N VAL A 74 -4.78 10.85 -12.11
CA VAL A 74 -5.83 11.71 -12.66
C VAL A 74 -6.13 11.38 -14.12
N LEU A 75 -5.10 11.14 -14.93
CA LEU A 75 -5.26 10.89 -16.36
C LEU A 75 -5.76 9.48 -16.69
N PHE A 76 -5.26 8.47 -15.99
CA PHE A 76 -5.53 7.07 -16.34
C PHE A 76 -6.62 6.43 -15.49
N TYR A 77 -6.79 6.84 -14.25
CA TYR A 77 -7.75 6.24 -13.33
C TYR A 77 -8.95 7.16 -13.03
N GLY A 78 -8.79 8.47 -13.12
CA GLY A 78 -9.85 9.44 -12.86
C GLY A 78 -11.13 9.19 -13.68
N PRO A 79 -11.07 8.90 -14.99
CA PRO A 79 -12.25 8.64 -15.82
C PRO A 79 -13.00 7.35 -15.46
N TYR A 80 -12.35 6.39 -14.79
CA TYR A 80 -12.91 5.05 -14.51
C TYR A 80 -13.53 4.94 -13.11
N PHE A 81 -13.24 5.86 -12.21
CA PHE A 81 -13.73 5.84 -10.82
C PHE A 81 -15.02 6.63 -10.64
N GLY A 82 -16.00 6.43 -11.51
CA GLY A 82 -17.42 6.77 -11.41
C GLY A 82 -17.75 8.01 -10.55
N GLY A 83 -18.16 9.09 -11.19
CA GLY A 83 -18.52 10.35 -10.57
C GLY A 83 -18.09 11.52 -11.46
N ASP A 84 -18.31 12.73 -11.00
CA ASP A 84 -18.03 13.98 -11.76
C ASP A 84 -16.55 14.21 -12.14
N GLY A 85 -15.67 13.26 -11.88
CA GLY A 85 -14.26 13.23 -12.27
C GLY A 85 -13.44 14.42 -11.73
N TYR A 86 -12.12 14.29 -11.79
CA TYR A 86 -11.20 15.36 -11.37
C TYR A 86 -11.33 16.66 -12.18
N PHE A 87 -11.87 16.56 -13.40
CA PHE A 87 -12.04 17.74 -14.27
C PHE A 87 -13.19 18.63 -13.83
N SER A 88 -14.21 18.09 -13.17
CA SER A 88 -15.30 18.88 -12.57
C SER A 88 -14.87 19.58 -11.28
N HIS A 89 -13.87 19.03 -10.58
CA HIS A 89 -13.32 19.60 -9.35
C HIS A 89 -11.79 19.71 -9.42
N PRO A 90 -11.22 20.65 -10.18
CA PRO A 90 -9.79 20.72 -10.48
C PRO A 90 -8.90 20.88 -9.24
N LEU A 91 -9.40 21.49 -8.17
CA LEU A 91 -8.66 21.60 -6.90
C LEU A 91 -8.44 20.25 -6.20
N SER A 92 -9.25 19.24 -6.50
CA SER A 92 -9.06 17.89 -5.96
C SER A 92 -7.81 17.20 -6.54
N ILE A 93 -7.31 17.67 -7.70
CA ILE A 93 -6.05 17.18 -8.27
C ILE A 93 -4.87 17.45 -7.32
N LEU A 94 -4.88 18.55 -6.59
CA LEU A 94 -3.81 18.93 -5.66
C LEU A 94 -3.84 18.16 -4.34
N LYS A 95 -4.94 17.49 -4.03
CA LYS A 95 -5.11 16.75 -2.76
C LYS A 95 -4.43 15.38 -2.80
N VAL A 96 -3.11 15.37 -2.84
CA VAL A 96 -2.29 14.13 -2.88
C VAL A 96 -2.43 13.27 -1.62
N TRP A 97 -2.87 13.86 -0.52
CA TRP A 97 -3.08 13.19 0.78
C TRP A 97 -4.38 12.38 0.86
N GLU A 98 -5.30 12.55 -0.09
CA GLU A 98 -6.53 11.75 -0.19
C GLU A 98 -6.28 10.40 -0.91
N GLY A 99 -5.04 10.14 -1.33
CA GLY A 99 -4.68 8.96 -2.09
C GLY A 99 -4.75 9.18 -3.60
N GLY A 100 -4.79 8.10 -4.37
CA GLY A 100 -4.82 8.17 -5.83
C GLY A 100 -3.46 8.56 -6.42
N LEU A 101 -2.49 7.66 -6.27
CA LEU A 101 -1.14 7.79 -6.81
C LEU A 101 -0.84 6.59 -7.73
N ALA A 102 -0.51 6.85 -8.98
CA ALA A 102 -0.19 5.83 -9.97
C ALA A 102 1.33 5.61 -10.06
N SER A 103 1.79 4.39 -9.84
CA SER A 103 3.22 4.04 -9.86
C SER A 103 3.89 4.30 -11.21
N HIS A 104 3.19 4.07 -12.32
CA HIS A 104 3.71 4.37 -13.65
C HIS A 104 3.93 5.88 -13.84
N GLY A 105 2.99 6.71 -13.37
CA GLY A 105 3.13 8.16 -13.37
C GLY A 105 4.32 8.62 -12.52
N ALA A 106 4.54 8.00 -11.35
CA ALA A 106 5.70 8.25 -10.50
C ALA A 106 7.02 7.99 -11.24
N GLY A 107 7.13 6.84 -11.91
CA GLY A 107 8.31 6.48 -12.69
C GLY A 107 8.59 7.45 -13.82
N PHE A 108 7.56 7.84 -14.55
CA PHE A 108 7.69 8.84 -15.64
C PHE A 108 8.11 10.21 -15.10
N GLY A 109 7.48 10.66 -14.01
CA GLY A 109 7.80 11.92 -13.36
C GLY A 109 9.22 11.95 -12.79
N LEU A 110 9.69 10.85 -12.22
CA LEU A 110 11.07 10.69 -11.76
C LEU A 110 12.07 10.85 -12.91
N LEU A 111 11.86 10.13 -14.01
CA LEU A 111 12.75 10.21 -15.18
C LEU A 111 12.79 11.61 -15.77
N LEU A 112 11.62 12.27 -15.89
CA LEU A 112 11.53 13.65 -16.37
C LEU A 112 12.26 14.61 -15.43
N ALA A 113 12.09 14.47 -14.11
CA ALA A 113 12.78 15.28 -13.12
C ALA A 113 14.31 15.12 -13.21
N CYS A 114 14.79 13.89 -13.34
CA CYS A 114 16.21 13.61 -13.53
C CYS A 114 16.74 14.22 -14.86
N PHE A 115 15.94 14.17 -15.92
CA PHE A 115 16.32 14.76 -17.19
C PHE A 115 16.44 16.30 -17.10
N ILE A 116 15.44 16.96 -16.51
CA ILE A 116 15.44 18.42 -16.32
C ILE A 116 16.63 18.83 -15.41
N PHE A 117 16.83 18.07 -14.32
CA PHE A 117 17.95 18.30 -13.41
C PHE A 117 19.31 18.19 -14.14
N ALA A 118 19.51 17.11 -14.89
CA ALA A 118 20.75 16.86 -15.63
C ALA A 118 21.05 18.01 -16.59
N ARG A 119 20.03 18.52 -17.29
CA ARG A 119 20.17 19.70 -18.19
C ARG A 119 20.54 20.97 -17.44
N LYS A 120 19.87 21.25 -16.31
CA LYS A 120 20.09 22.48 -15.53
C LYS A 120 21.49 22.51 -14.88
N TYR A 121 21.90 21.39 -14.29
CA TYR A 121 23.17 21.31 -13.57
C TYR A 121 24.34 20.83 -14.43
N LYS A 122 24.10 20.64 -15.74
CA LYS A 122 25.10 20.18 -16.72
C LYS A 122 25.78 18.87 -16.33
N VAL A 123 25.01 17.95 -15.72
CA VAL A 123 25.47 16.60 -15.36
C VAL A 123 25.07 15.63 -16.44
N ASN A 124 25.87 14.61 -16.69
CA ASN A 124 25.49 13.58 -17.65
C ASN A 124 24.26 12.80 -17.15
N PHE A 125 23.20 12.71 -17.97
CA PHE A 125 21.96 12.03 -17.60
C PHE A 125 22.16 10.55 -17.28
N LYS A 126 22.95 9.81 -18.09
CA LYS A 126 23.21 8.39 -17.86
C LYS A 126 23.95 8.19 -16.52
N TRP A 127 24.97 9.02 -16.29
CA TRP A 127 25.69 9.04 -15.02
C TRP A 127 24.76 9.26 -13.82
N LEU A 128 23.81 10.18 -13.94
CA LEU A 128 22.81 10.47 -12.88
C LEU A 128 21.91 9.26 -12.64
N ILE A 129 21.35 8.67 -13.68
CA ILE A 129 20.46 7.51 -13.59
C ILE A 129 21.15 6.32 -12.93
N ASP A 130 22.42 6.04 -13.23
CA ASP A 130 23.19 4.97 -12.60
C ASP A 130 23.25 5.09 -11.06
N ARG A 131 23.23 6.30 -10.54
CA ARG A 131 23.22 6.54 -9.08
C ARG A 131 21.81 6.51 -8.51
N ILE A 132 20.87 7.08 -9.24
CA ILE A 132 19.45 7.09 -8.83
C ILE A 132 18.89 5.68 -8.75
N VAL A 133 19.28 4.75 -9.62
CA VAL A 133 18.78 3.37 -9.58
C VAL A 133 19.07 2.67 -8.25
N ILE A 134 20.18 3.02 -7.58
CA ILE A 134 20.53 2.48 -6.25
C ILE A 134 19.51 2.96 -5.21
N VAL A 135 19.19 4.26 -5.25
CA VAL A 135 18.20 4.87 -4.36
C VAL A 135 16.79 4.35 -4.65
N VAL A 136 16.44 4.16 -5.92
CA VAL A 136 15.16 3.57 -6.32
C VAL A 136 15.02 2.13 -5.81
N ALA A 137 16.09 1.33 -5.86
CA ALA A 137 16.09 -0.02 -5.31
C ALA A 137 15.87 0.01 -3.78
N LEU A 138 16.54 0.92 -3.07
CA LEU A 138 16.34 1.14 -1.63
C LEU A 138 14.90 1.55 -1.34
N ALA A 139 14.37 2.54 -2.07
CA ALA A 139 12.99 3.00 -1.92
C ALA A 139 11.98 1.87 -2.19
N GLY A 140 12.24 1.04 -3.21
CA GLY A 140 11.43 -0.15 -3.50
C GLY A 140 11.36 -1.12 -2.32
N CYS A 141 12.46 -1.30 -1.60
CA CYS A 141 12.52 -2.12 -0.38
C CYS A 141 11.58 -1.54 0.71
N PHE A 142 11.66 -0.24 0.98
CA PHE A 142 10.80 0.43 1.97
C PHE A 142 9.33 0.40 1.58
N ILE A 143 9.02 0.60 0.29
CA ILE A 143 7.65 0.51 -0.22
C ILE A 143 7.10 -0.90 -0.02
N ARG A 144 7.88 -1.96 -0.33
CA ARG A 144 7.45 -3.35 -0.12
C ARG A 144 7.24 -3.67 1.34
N PHE A 145 8.09 -3.17 2.21
CA PHE A 145 7.90 -3.31 3.64
C PHE A 145 6.65 -2.57 4.14
N GLY A 146 6.39 -1.37 3.60
CA GLY A 146 5.15 -0.63 3.85
C GLY A 146 3.91 -1.39 3.41
N ASN A 147 3.93 -2.01 2.22
CA ASN A 147 2.84 -2.86 1.75
C ASN A 147 2.60 -4.06 2.68
N LEU A 148 3.66 -4.67 3.21
CA LEU A 148 3.56 -5.75 4.18
C LEU A 148 2.89 -5.28 5.47
N MET A 149 3.28 -4.11 5.99
CA MET A 149 2.66 -3.52 7.19
C MET A 149 1.17 -3.20 6.97
N ASN A 150 0.82 -2.71 5.78
CA ASN A 150 -0.57 -2.46 5.41
C ASN A 150 -1.37 -3.73 5.08
N SER A 151 -0.74 -4.91 5.06
CA SER A 151 -1.34 -6.16 4.59
C SER A 151 -1.87 -6.05 3.14
N GLU A 152 -1.16 -5.32 2.30
CA GLU A 152 -1.46 -5.13 0.87
C GLU A 152 -0.58 -6.03 0.00
N ILE A 153 -1.04 -6.29 -1.24
CA ILE A 153 -0.30 -7.10 -2.23
C ILE A 153 0.11 -8.47 -1.65
N ILE A 154 -0.89 -9.14 -1.07
CA ILE A 154 -0.72 -10.39 -0.32
C ILE A 154 -0.29 -11.60 -1.17
N GLY A 155 -0.19 -11.45 -2.50
CA GLY A 155 0.24 -12.52 -3.39
C GLY A 155 -0.86 -13.51 -3.74
N LYS A 156 -0.45 -14.74 -4.03
CA LYS A 156 -1.35 -15.84 -4.40
C LYS A 156 -1.47 -16.85 -3.25
N PRO A 157 -2.63 -17.56 -3.14
CA PRO A 157 -2.77 -18.65 -2.18
C PRO A 157 -1.69 -19.71 -2.35
N VAL A 158 -1.15 -20.18 -1.25
CA VAL A 158 -0.08 -21.19 -1.24
C VAL A 158 -0.69 -22.59 -1.29
N GLN A 159 -0.18 -23.44 -2.18
CA GLN A 159 -0.64 -24.83 -2.33
C GLN A 159 0.17 -25.83 -1.48
N ASN A 160 1.34 -25.45 -0.99
CA ASN A 160 2.31 -26.35 -0.37
C ASN A 160 2.50 -26.17 1.16
N GLY A 161 1.53 -25.61 1.84
CA GLY A 161 1.45 -25.71 3.31
C GLY A 161 2.38 -24.83 4.13
N SER A 162 2.99 -23.78 3.58
CA SER A 162 3.66 -22.73 4.36
C SER A 162 3.39 -21.37 3.73
N GLY A 163 3.03 -20.40 4.56
CA GLY A 163 2.66 -19.06 4.04
C GLY A 163 2.38 -18.05 5.16
N ILE A 164 1.99 -16.85 4.77
CA ILE A 164 1.60 -15.78 5.69
C ILE A 164 0.07 -15.65 5.64
N VAL A 165 -0.56 -15.63 6.82
CA VAL A 165 -1.99 -15.37 6.98
C VAL A 165 -2.17 -13.95 7.51
N PHE A 166 -2.77 -13.08 6.70
CA PHE A 166 -2.97 -11.66 7.02
C PHE A 166 -4.26 -11.46 7.81
N ILE A 167 -4.15 -11.50 9.14
CA ILE A 167 -5.29 -11.43 10.05
C ILE A 167 -6.00 -10.09 9.97
N LYS A 168 -5.25 -8.99 10.07
CA LYS A 168 -5.83 -7.64 10.08
C LYS A 168 -6.56 -7.28 8.79
N ASN A 169 -6.07 -7.78 7.65
CA ASN A 169 -6.77 -7.60 6.38
C ASN A 169 -8.12 -8.33 6.38
N THR A 170 -8.16 -9.54 6.91
CA THR A 170 -9.40 -10.33 7.03
C THR A 170 -10.40 -9.63 7.98
N GLU A 171 -9.95 -9.17 9.15
CA GLU A 171 -10.78 -8.41 10.09
C GLU A 171 -11.38 -7.16 9.44
N ARG A 172 -10.55 -6.35 8.77
CA ARG A 172 -10.99 -5.13 8.06
C ARG A 172 -12.01 -5.45 6.95
N THR A 173 -11.78 -6.50 6.20
CA THR A 173 -12.71 -6.93 5.15
C THR A 173 -14.07 -7.30 5.74
N ILE A 174 -14.09 -8.07 6.83
CA ILE A 174 -15.33 -8.47 7.50
C ILE A 174 -16.07 -7.24 8.03
N ILE A 175 -15.36 -6.26 8.62
CA ILE A 175 -15.98 -5.04 9.14
C ILE A 175 -16.52 -4.16 8.01
N ASN A 176 -15.74 -3.95 6.96
CA ASN A 176 -16.11 -3.04 5.87
C ASN A 176 -17.27 -3.56 5.00
N ASP A 177 -17.31 -4.88 4.77
CA ASP A 177 -18.36 -5.49 3.97
C ASP A 177 -19.62 -5.82 4.79
N GLY A 178 -19.51 -5.76 6.13
CA GLY A 178 -20.59 -6.08 7.06
C GLY A 178 -21.17 -4.82 7.72
N SER A 179 -22.22 -4.24 7.13
CA SER A 179 -22.90 -3.08 7.73
C SER A 179 -23.45 -3.32 9.17
N LEU A 180 -23.60 -4.58 9.55
CA LEU A 180 -24.10 -5.02 10.86
C LEU A 180 -22.98 -5.46 11.81
N VAL A 181 -21.71 -5.37 11.40
CA VAL A 181 -20.57 -5.81 12.19
C VAL A 181 -19.91 -4.61 12.86
N SER A 182 -19.82 -4.64 14.18
CA SER A 182 -19.16 -3.59 14.98
C SER A 182 -17.70 -3.92 15.31
N SER A 183 -17.39 -5.18 15.55
CA SER A 183 -16.02 -5.61 15.80
C SER A 183 -15.79 -7.08 15.43
N VAL A 184 -14.56 -7.42 15.12
CA VAL A 184 -14.12 -8.78 14.84
C VAL A 184 -12.89 -9.08 15.70
N LYS A 185 -12.90 -10.25 16.36
CA LYS A 185 -11.74 -10.76 17.11
C LYS A 185 -11.37 -12.13 16.58
N TYR A 186 -10.10 -12.37 16.36
CA TYR A 186 -9.61 -13.69 15.97
C TYR A 186 -9.05 -14.45 17.15
N THR A 187 -9.12 -15.78 17.06
CA THR A 187 -8.49 -16.71 18.00
C THR A 187 -7.80 -17.80 17.19
N ASP A 188 -6.50 -17.95 17.39
CA ASP A 188 -5.75 -19.08 16.83
C ASP A 188 -6.08 -20.34 17.65
N LEU A 189 -6.67 -21.32 16.99
CA LEU A 189 -7.05 -22.58 17.62
C LEU A 189 -5.87 -23.54 17.75
N LYS A 190 -4.67 -23.17 17.26
CA LYS A 190 -3.45 -23.99 17.24
C LYS A 190 -3.69 -25.40 16.69
N LYS A 191 -4.62 -25.51 15.78
CA LYS A 191 -5.00 -26.73 15.06
C LYS A 191 -4.95 -26.45 13.58
N ASP A 192 -4.56 -27.46 12.81
CA ASP A 192 -4.57 -27.39 11.38
C ASP A 192 -5.80 -28.10 10.80
N THR A 193 -6.23 -27.66 9.66
CA THR A 193 -7.31 -28.29 8.89
C THR A 193 -6.79 -28.64 7.50
N ILE A 194 -7.24 -29.75 6.94
CA ILE A 194 -6.85 -30.20 5.60
C ILE A 194 -8.01 -29.96 4.64
N ILE A 195 -7.79 -29.10 3.63
CA ILE A 195 -8.76 -28.85 2.56
C ILE A 195 -8.05 -29.11 1.22
N ASN A 196 -8.60 -30.01 0.41
CA ASN A 196 -8.01 -30.38 -0.88
C ASN A 196 -6.52 -30.76 -0.82
N LYS A 197 -6.13 -31.53 0.20
CA LYS A 197 -4.75 -31.95 0.48
C LYS A 197 -3.81 -30.82 0.88
N VAL A 198 -4.29 -29.61 1.10
CA VAL A 198 -3.50 -28.47 1.63
C VAL A 198 -3.85 -28.27 3.09
N ILE A 199 -2.83 -28.04 3.91
CA ILE A 199 -2.97 -27.82 5.35
C ILE A 199 -3.10 -26.33 5.59
N TYR A 200 -4.13 -25.91 6.33
CA TYR A 200 -4.41 -24.54 6.70
C TYR A 200 -4.48 -24.39 8.22
N PRO A 201 -4.02 -23.26 8.80
CA PRO A 201 -4.25 -22.98 10.20
C PRO A 201 -5.73 -22.74 10.44
N LYS A 202 -6.27 -23.36 11.51
CA LYS A 202 -7.67 -23.18 11.89
C LYS A 202 -7.81 -21.96 12.80
N LEU A 203 -8.42 -20.91 12.27
CA LEU A 203 -8.69 -19.67 12.98
C LEU A 203 -10.19 -19.56 13.29
N ARG A 204 -10.52 -18.97 14.43
CA ARG A 204 -11.89 -18.61 14.77
C ARG A 204 -12.00 -17.09 14.78
N PHE A 205 -12.94 -16.56 14.03
CA PHE A 205 -13.31 -15.16 14.08
C PHE A 205 -14.60 -15.03 14.90
N THR A 206 -14.55 -14.24 15.97
CA THR A 206 -15.71 -13.90 16.78
C THR A 206 -16.19 -12.52 16.33
N ILE A 207 -17.40 -12.46 15.79
CA ILE A 207 -18.00 -11.24 15.24
C ILE A 207 -18.98 -10.68 16.27
N THR A 208 -18.86 -9.39 16.57
CA THR A 208 -19.82 -8.66 17.41
C THR A 208 -20.67 -7.79 16.49
N GLY A 209 -21.98 -7.95 16.56
CA GLY A 209 -22.94 -7.17 15.79
C GLY A 209 -23.14 -5.77 16.36
N THR A 210 -23.72 -4.90 15.54
CA THR A 210 -24.29 -3.61 15.97
C THR A 210 -25.60 -3.82 16.73
N THR A 211 -26.13 -2.78 17.34
CA THR A 211 -27.38 -2.85 18.10
C THR A 211 -28.61 -3.30 17.29
N HIS A 212 -28.54 -3.23 15.97
CA HIS A 212 -29.59 -3.66 15.04
C HIS A 212 -29.35 -5.04 14.42
N ALA A 213 -28.24 -5.71 14.76
CA ALA A 213 -27.88 -6.99 14.18
C ALA A 213 -28.55 -8.14 14.94
N THR A 214 -29.30 -8.98 14.22
CA THR A 214 -29.76 -10.27 14.75
C THR A 214 -28.72 -11.36 14.45
N PRO A 215 -28.67 -12.46 15.24
CA PRO A 215 -27.74 -13.56 14.98
C PRO A 215 -27.87 -14.12 13.56
N THR A 216 -29.08 -14.25 13.04
CA THR A 216 -29.34 -14.77 11.68
C THR A 216 -28.77 -13.87 10.59
N LEU A 217 -29.00 -12.53 10.71
CA LEU A 217 -28.46 -11.57 9.76
C LEU A 217 -26.93 -11.53 9.75
N LEU A 218 -26.31 -11.68 10.92
CA LEU A 218 -24.84 -11.76 11.02
C LEU A 218 -24.32 -13.04 10.37
N GLU A 219 -25.02 -14.16 10.51
CA GLU A 219 -24.62 -15.42 9.91
C GLU A 219 -24.70 -15.37 8.38
N GLU A 220 -25.77 -14.82 7.82
CA GLU A 220 -25.91 -14.58 6.38
C GLU A 220 -24.82 -13.69 5.81
N GLN A 221 -24.51 -12.58 6.48
CA GLN A 221 -23.41 -11.69 6.07
C GLN A 221 -22.05 -12.39 6.16
N TYR A 222 -21.80 -13.16 7.21
CA TYR A 222 -20.55 -13.90 7.36
C TYR A 222 -20.36 -14.90 6.24
N ILE A 223 -21.42 -15.68 5.89
CA ILE A 223 -21.37 -16.64 4.78
C ILE A 223 -21.08 -15.92 3.46
N TYR A 224 -21.69 -14.76 3.20
CA TYR A 224 -21.44 -13.96 2.00
C TYR A 224 -19.99 -13.51 1.92
N ILE A 225 -19.45 -12.94 2.99
CA ILE A 225 -18.07 -12.44 3.06
C ILE A 225 -17.08 -13.61 2.93
N ALA A 226 -17.29 -14.69 3.66
CA ALA A 226 -16.45 -15.86 3.61
C ALA A 226 -16.41 -16.48 2.20
N SER A 227 -17.56 -16.58 1.51
CA SER A 227 -17.62 -17.10 0.15
C SER A 227 -16.87 -16.23 -0.85
N ARG A 228 -16.95 -14.91 -0.69
CA ARG A 228 -16.33 -13.94 -1.61
C ARG A 228 -14.80 -13.82 -1.46
N TYR A 229 -14.31 -13.83 -0.22
CA TYR A 229 -12.92 -13.45 0.07
C TYR A 229 -12.04 -14.60 0.54
N LEU A 230 -12.57 -15.53 1.33
CA LEU A 230 -11.79 -16.63 1.88
C LEU A 230 -11.69 -17.82 0.92
N PHE A 231 -12.73 -18.09 0.13
CA PHE A 231 -12.78 -19.28 -0.72
C PHE A 231 -12.58 -18.99 -2.20
N ASN A 232 -12.59 -17.71 -2.63
CA ASN A 232 -12.50 -17.29 -4.03
C ASN A 232 -13.34 -18.19 -4.98
N THR A 233 -14.45 -18.68 -4.47
CA THR A 233 -15.39 -19.43 -5.26
C THR A 233 -16.22 -18.40 -6.02
N ASN A 234 -16.11 -18.40 -7.33
CA ASN A 234 -17.11 -17.80 -8.20
C ASN A 234 -18.46 -18.42 -7.82
N TYR A 235 -19.17 -17.76 -6.91
CA TYR A 235 -20.56 -18.08 -6.64
C TYR A 235 -21.32 -17.62 -7.87
N ASN A 236 -21.39 -18.54 -8.87
CA ASN A 236 -22.36 -18.41 -9.92
C ASN A 236 -23.71 -18.34 -9.21
N LYS A 237 -24.36 -17.19 -9.26
CA LYS A 237 -25.78 -17.06 -9.01
C LYS A 237 -26.49 -17.94 -10.03
N GLY A 238 -26.60 -19.21 -9.70
CA GLY A 238 -27.59 -20.11 -10.32
C GLY A 238 -28.94 -19.65 -9.81
N HIS A 239 -29.81 -19.38 -10.73
CA HIS A 239 -31.18 -18.91 -10.64
C HIS A 239 -31.98 -19.41 -9.46
#